data_5bfaacba22ca67be1e9e6ae8efddefef
#
_entry.id   5bfaacba22ca67be1e9e6ae8efddefef
#
_cell.length_a   1.000
_cell.length_b   1.000
_cell.length_c   1.000
_cell.angle_alpha   90.00
_cell.angle_beta   90.00
_cell.angle_gamma   90.00
#
_symmetry.space_group_name_H-M   'P 1'
#
loop_
_entity.id
_entity.type
_entity.pdbx_description
1 polymer ?
#
loop_
_entity_poly.entity_id
_entity_poly.type
_entity_poly.pdbx_seq_one_letter_code
_entity_poly.pdbx_strand_id
1 'polypeptide(L)'
;MSYKVILFAALIAFSCSQFLSEETEETSEVLLGASNSAASTIVSCVKSKLGCKYVWGGNGPCAFDCSGLSKFCHAQAGISIERTASAQSQRGKGVSINNLQPGDLVFFNYGSGVAHVGTYIGGGDMVHAANEKKGVIQSAVTSGYWRGVFNNARRYW
;
A
#
# COMPACT_ATOMS: atom_id res chain seq x y z
N MET A 1 -30.35 36.57 51.50
CA MET A 1 -30.35 35.10 51.60
C MET A 1 -31.18 34.56 50.46
N SER A 2 -30.78 33.90 49.48
CA SER A 2 -29.71 33.06 49.03
C SER A 2 -29.92 32.85 47.52
N TYR A 3 -29.07 33.44 46.70
CA TYR A 3 -28.98 33.11 45.26
C TYR A 3 -27.91 32.04 45.12
N LYS A 4 -28.25 30.80 45.21
CA LYS A 4 -27.32 29.67 44.92
C LYS A 4 -28.03 28.38 44.69
N VAL A 5 -28.85 28.16 43.68
CA VAL A 5 -29.28 26.80 43.23
C VAL A 5 -29.80 26.79 41.77
N ILE A 6 -29.35 27.60 40.85
CA ILE A 6 -29.74 27.43 39.43
C ILE A 6 -28.52 27.52 38.51
N LEU A 7 -27.45 26.80 38.80
CA LEU A 7 -26.30 26.75 37.89
C LEU A 7 -25.68 25.32 37.74
N PHE A 8 -26.46 24.28 37.96
CA PHE A 8 -25.93 22.91 37.88
C PHE A 8 -26.62 21.99 36.86
N ALA A 9 -27.65 22.45 36.15
CA ALA A 9 -28.40 21.60 35.22
C ALA A 9 -28.06 21.81 33.73
N ALA A 10 -27.23 22.83 33.37
CA ALA A 10 -26.87 23.10 31.98
C ALA A 10 -25.54 22.49 31.51
N LEU A 11 -24.78 21.86 32.40
CA LEU A 11 -23.42 21.34 32.10
C LEU A 11 -23.38 19.85 31.74
N ILE A 12 -24.48 19.12 31.82
CA ILE A 12 -24.48 17.67 31.60
C ILE A 12 -24.99 17.27 30.20
N ALA A 13 -25.72 18.15 29.49
CA ALA A 13 -26.21 17.85 28.15
C ALA A 13 -25.20 18.15 27.03
N PHE A 14 -24.11 18.89 27.30
CA PHE A 14 -23.11 19.29 26.31
C PHE A 14 -21.99 18.25 26.13
N SER A 15 -21.87 17.25 26.98
CA SER A 15 -20.70 16.37 27.00
C SER A 15 -20.83 15.09 26.16
N CYS A 16 -22.04 14.65 25.83
CA CYS A 16 -22.21 13.34 25.15
C CYS A 16 -22.01 13.44 23.62
N SER A 17 -22.43 14.52 22.98
CA SER A 17 -22.24 14.67 21.51
C SER A 17 -20.81 15.10 21.14
N GLN A 18 -20.12 15.86 22.00
CA GLN A 18 -18.71 16.19 21.78
C GLN A 18 -17.80 15.00 22.05
N PHE A 19 -18.06 14.20 23.05
CA PHE A 19 -17.27 12.99 23.36
C PHE A 19 -17.33 11.96 22.21
N LEU A 20 -18.48 11.77 21.58
CA LEU A 20 -18.63 10.87 20.42
C LEU A 20 -17.99 11.42 19.14
N SER A 21 -17.88 12.73 18.96
CA SER A 21 -17.22 13.33 17.81
C SER A 21 -15.69 13.33 17.94
N GLU A 22 -15.17 13.54 19.14
CA GLU A 22 -13.72 13.49 19.40
C GLU A 22 -13.16 12.05 19.24
N GLU A 23 -13.87 11.02 19.72
CA GLU A 23 -13.42 9.62 19.56
C GLU A 23 -13.41 9.20 18.07
N THR A 24 -14.31 9.71 17.24
CA THR A 24 -14.34 9.37 15.80
C THR A 24 -13.26 10.09 15.00
N GLU A 25 -12.89 11.31 15.34
CA GLU A 25 -11.81 12.05 14.68
C GLU A 25 -10.44 11.50 15.07
N GLU A 26 -10.19 11.22 16.36
CA GLU A 26 -8.94 10.66 16.85
C GLU A 26 -8.67 9.25 16.25
N THR A 27 -9.69 8.40 16.16
CA THR A 27 -9.53 7.08 15.52
C THR A 27 -9.27 7.17 14.03
N SER A 28 -9.84 8.13 13.32
CA SER A 28 -9.61 8.32 11.88
C SER A 28 -8.20 8.85 11.59
N GLU A 29 -7.66 9.77 12.41
CA GLU A 29 -6.29 10.27 12.27
C GLU A 29 -5.25 9.20 12.59
N VAL A 30 -5.46 8.38 13.63
CA VAL A 30 -4.59 7.26 13.98
C VAL A 30 -4.55 6.21 12.86
N LEU A 31 -5.69 5.87 12.27
CA LEU A 31 -5.77 4.92 11.14
C LEU A 31 -5.09 5.48 9.89
N LEU A 32 -5.27 6.75 9.58
CA LEU A 32 -4.61 7.42 8.46
C LEU A 32 -3.09 7.50 8.67
N GLY A 33 -2.65 7.79 9.88
CA GLY A 33 -1.23 7.81 10.25
C GLY A 33 -0.58 6.43 10.10
N ALA A 34 -1.24 5.36 10.55
CA ALA A 34 -0.78 3.98 10.41
C ALA A 34 -0.70 3.53 8.95
N SER A 35 -1.70 3.88 8.14
CA SER A 35 -1.75 3.60 6.71
C SER A 35 -0.61 4.28 5.95
N ASN A 36 -0.37 5.57 6.21
CA ASN A 36 0.75 6.31 5.62
C ASN A 36 2.12 5.74 6.04
N SER A 37 2.25 5.26 7.28
CA SER A 37 3.46 4.61 7.78
C SER A 37 3.72 3.28 7.06
N ALA A 38 2.70 2.47 6.84
CA ALA A 38 2.81 1.21 6.10
C ALA A 38 3.24 1.45 4.64
N ALA A 39 2.59 2.38 3.94
CA ALA A 39 2.96 2.76 2.58
C ALA A 39 4.42 3.23 2.48
N SER A 40 4.86 4.10 3.39
CA SER A 40 6.25 4.60 3.42
C SER A 40 7.27 3.48 3.68
N THR A 41 6.94 2.53 4.55
CA THR A 41 7.78 1.35 4.83
C THR A 41 7.91 0.47 3.60
N ILE A 42 6.80 0.18 2.89
CA ILE A 42 6.80 -0.61 1.66
C ILE A 42 7.67 0.06 0.59
N VAL A 43 7.47 1.36 0.35
CA VAL A 43 8.22 2.12 -0.66
C VAL A 43 9.70 2.17 -0.33
N SER A 44 10.07 2.44 0.91
CA SER A 44 11.47 2.46 1.37
C SER A 44 12.11 1.08 1.19
N CYS A 45 11.39 0.00 1.55
CA CYS A 45 11.85 -1.35 1.35
C CYS A 45 12.12 -1.66 -0.13
N VAL A 46 11.17 -1.47 -1.04
CA VAL A 46 11.39 -1.83 -2.46
C VAL A 46 12.50 -0.99 -3.09
N LYS A 47 12.62 0.29 -2.74
CA LYS A 47 13.73 1.15 -3.20
C LYS A 47 15.09 0.66 -2.72
N SER A 48 15.18 0.15 -1.47
CA SER A 48 16.42 -0.42 -0.93
C SER A 48 16.86 -1.73 -1.62
N LYS A 49 15.97 -2.35 -2.42
CA LYS A 49 16.24 -3.59 -3.16
C LYS A 49 16.65 -3.35 -4.61
N LEU A 50 16.72 -2.11 -5.07
CA LEU A 50 17.25 -1.79 -6.41
C LEU A 50 18.63 -2.41 -6.61
N GLY A 51 18.85 -3.05 -7.78
CA GLY A 51 20.06 -3.78 -8.09
C GLY A 51 20.17 -5.21 -7.54
N CYS A 52 19.23 -5.65 -6.69
CA CYS A 52 19.14 -7.06 -6.29
C CYS A 52 18.86 -7.96 -7.49
N LYS A 53 19.29 -9.23 -7.41
CA LYS A 53 19.13 -10.21 -8.50
C LYS A 53 17.67 -10.64 -8.64
N TYR A 54 17.27 -10.91 -9.88
CA TYR A 54 16.08 -11.70 -10.14
C TYR A 54 16.42 -13.19 -10.00
N VAL A 55 15.60 -13.92 -9.24
CA VAL A 55 15.65 -15.38 -9.15
C VAL A 55 14.22 -15.90 -9.13
N TRP A 56 13.88 -16.82 -10.02
CA TRP A 56 12.56 -17.46 -10.02
C TRP A 56 12.28 -18.14 -8.69
N GLY A 57 11.13 -17.85 -8.09
CA GLY A 57 10.78 -18.31 -6.75
C GLY A 57 11.50 -17.58 -5.61
N GLY A 58 12.37 -16.62 -5.92
CA GLY A 58 13.12 -15.84 -4.95
C GLY A 58 12.21 -15.00 -4.05
N ASN A 59 12.55 -14.93 -2.74
CA ASN A 59 11.73 -14.31 -1.70
C ASN A 59 12.58 -13.50 -0.69
N GLY A 60 13.77 -13.08 -1.11
CA GLY A 60 14.69 -12.25 -0.32
C GLY A 60 15.94 -12.99 0.17
N PRO A 61 16.83 -12.31 0.90
CA PRO A 61 16.83 -10.87 1.21
C PRO A 61 17.33 -9.98 0.04
N CYS A 62 18.05 -10.51 -0.97
CA CYS A 62 18.51 -9.80 -2.17
C CYS A 62 18.47 -10.67 -3.44
N ALA A 63 17.55 -11.63 -3.47
CA ALA A 63 17.21 -12.47 -4.62
C ALA A 63 15.69 -12.64 -4.64
N PHE A 64 15.03 -12.11 -5.67
CA PHE A 64 13.58 -11.99 -5.73
C PHE A 64 13.02 -12.38 -7.09
N ASP A 65 11.84 -12.99 -7.12
CA ASP A 65 10.94 -12.81 -8.25
C ASP A 65 10.02 -11.61 -8.02
N CYS A 66 9.16 -11.28 -8.99
CA CYS A 66 8.33 -10.08 -8.92
C CYS A 66 7.39 -10.06 -7.71
N SER A 67 6.68 -11.15 -7.46
CA SER A 67 5.74 -11.28 -6.35
C SER A 67 6.43 -11.54 -5.01
N GLY A 68 7.61 -12.15 -5.01
CA GLY A 68 8.45 -12.31 -3.83
C GLY A 68 8.97 -10.98 -3.29
N LEU A 69 9.38 -10.06 -4.17
CA LEU A 69 9.77 -8.72 -3.78
C LEU A 69 8.60 -7.97 -3.12
N SER A 70 7.43 -7.99 -3.75
CA SER A 70 6.21 -7.37 -3.19
C SER A 70 5.87 -7.96 -1.82
N LYS A 71 5.86 -9.30 -1.71
CA LYS A 71 5.58 -10.01 -0.46
C LYS A 71 6.57 -9.66 0.64
N PHE A 72 7.86 -9.65 0.33
CA PHE A 72 8.91 -9.33 1.29
C PHE A 72 8.73 -7.91 1.85
N CYS A 73 8.49 -6.93 0.99
CA CYS A 73 8.39 -5.54 1.43
C CYS A 73 7.06 -5.22 2.15
N HIS A 74 5.97 -5.88 1.80
CA HIS A 74 4.72 -5.79 2.56
C HIS A 74 4.88 -6.40 3.96
N ALA A 75 5.60 -7.51 4.09
CA ALA A 75 5.89 -8.11 5.40
C ALA A 75 6.69 -7.19 6.32
N GLN A 76 7.58 -6.33 5.78
CA GLN A 76 8.28 -5.31 6.58
C GLN A 76 7.32 -4.26 7.17
N ALA A 77 6.18 -4.05 6.53
CA ALA A 77 5.11 -3.17 7.02
C ALA A 77 4.06 -3.92 7.87
N GLY A 78 4.31 -5.19 8.24
CA GLY A 78 3.39 -6.02 9.01
C GLY A 78 2.21 -6.57 8.19
N ILE A 79 2.25 -6.46 6.85
CA ILE A 79 1.16 -6.86 5.96
C ILE A 79 1.50 -8.19 5.28
N SER A 80 0.67 -9.20 5.52
CA SER A 80 0.79 -10.49 4.85
C SER A 80 0.01 -10.50 3.53
N ILE A 81 0.70 -10.83 2.43
CA ILE A 81 0.09 -10.97 1.11
C ILE A 81 0.43 -12.32 0.48
N GLU A 82 -0.30 -12.70 -0.55
CA GLU A 82 -0.17 -13.95 -1.27
C GLU A 82 1.23 -14.11 -1.91
N ARG A 83 1.60 -15.36 -2.25
CA ARG A 83 2.94 -15.64 -2.82
C ARG A 83 3.03 -15.28 -4.31
N THR A 84 1.98 -15.47 -5.09
CA THR A 84 2.03 -15.30 -6.55
C THR A 84 1.39 -13.99 -7.01
N ALA A 85 1.87 -13.42 -8.10
CA ALA A 85 1.31 -12.20 -8.68
C ALA A 85 -0.18 -12.35 -9.02
N SER A 86 -0.59 -13.50 -9.56
CA SER A 86 -2.00 -13.78 -9.87
C SER A 86 -2.87 -13.75 -8.61
N ALA A 87 -2.46 -14.41 -7.52
CA ALA A 87 -3.21 -14.41 -6.27
C ALA A 87 -3.23 -13.02 -5.60
N GLN A 88 -2.11 -12.29 -5.62
CA GLN A 88 -2.02 -10.91 -5.14
C GLN A 88 -2.98 -9.99 -5.90
N SER A 89 -3.15 -10.18 -7.21
CA SER A 89 -4.04 -9.35 -8.03
C SER A 89 -5.53 -9.48 -7.70
N GLN A 90 -5.91 -10.53 -6.97
CA GLN A 90 -7.30 -10.85 -6.62
C GLN A 90 -7.69 -10.41 -5.20
N ARG A 91 -6.75 -9.94 -4.40
CA ARG A 91 -6.97 -9.53 -3.01
C ARG A 91 -6.69 -8.03 -2.82
N GLY A 92 -6.95 -7.53 -1.62
CA GLY A 92 -6.82 -6.10 -1.31
C GLY A 92 -7.91 -5.24 -1.98
N LYS A 93 -7.85 -3.94 -1.72
CA LYS A 93 -8.78 -2.95 -2.29
C LYS A 93 -8.39 -2.64 -3.74
N GLY A 94 -9.34 -2.73 -4.68
CA GLY A 94 -9.12 -2.33 -6.07
C GLY A 94 -8.81 -0.85 -6.20
N VAL A 95 -7.82 -0.51 -7.02
CA VAL A 95 -7.38 0.87 -7.28
C VAL A 95 -7.32 1.11 -8.79
N SER A 96 -7.86 2.23 -9.26
CA SER A 96 -7.69 2.64 -10.66
C SER A 96 -6.29 3.21 -10.89
N ILE A 97 -5.80 3.12 -12.13
CA ILE A 97 -4.46 3.63 -12.48
C ILE A 97 -4.32 5.15 -12.21
N ASN A 98 -5.42 5.89 -12.27
CA ASN A 98 -5.42 7.34 -12.02
C ASN A 98 -5.41 7.70 -10.52
N ASN A 99 -5.68 6.72 -9.65
CA ASN A 99 -5.76 6.88 -8.20
C ASN A 99 -4.66 6.12 -7.45
N LEU A 100 -3.59 5.75 -8.17
CA LEU A 100 -2.43 5.08 -7.58
C LEU A 100 -1.77 5.95 -6.50
N GLN A 101 -1.45 5.31 -5.39
CA GLN A 101 -0.67 5.91 -4.30
C GLN A 101 0.58 5.06 -4.03
N PRO A 102 1.67 5.68 -3.56
CA PRO A 102 2.88 4.93 -3.21
C PRO A 102 2.59 3.76 -2.27
N GLY A 103 3.11 2.58 -2.58
CA GLY A 103 2.83 1.33 -1.88
C GLY A 103 1.78 0.43 -2.55
N ASP A 104 1.01 0.94 -3.53
CA ASP A 104 0.07 0.11 -4.31
C ASP A 104 0.81 -0.91 -5.16
N LEU A 105 0.23 -2.10 -5.28
CA LEU A 105 0.69 -3.12 -6.21
C LEU A 105 0.03 -2.91 -7.58
N VAL A 106 0.85 -2.92 -8.64
CA VAL A 106 0.41 -2.80 -10.03
C VAL A 106 0.68 -4.12 -10.75
N PHE A 107 -0.32 -4.63 -11.45
CA PHE A 107 -0.31 -5.96 -12.07
C PHE A 107 -0.41 -5.87 -13.58
N PHE A 108 0.29 -6.80 -14.25
CA PHE A 108 0.45 -6.80 -15.70
C PHE A 108 0.11 -8.16 -16.29
N ASN A 109 -0.54 -8.12 -17.47
CA ASN A 109 -0.97 -9.31 -18.22
C ASN A 109 -0.23 -9.37 -19.55
N TYR A 110 0.39 -10.54 -19.83
CA TYR A 110 1.11 -10.80 -21.08
C TYR A 110 0.30 -11.68 -22.06
N GLY A 111 -1.04 -11.71 -21.92
CA GLY A 111 -1.94 -12.46 -22.79
C GLY A 111 -2.52 -13.74 -22.18
N SER A 112 -1.91 -14.29 -21.13
CA SER A 112 -2.36 -15.54 -20.47
C SER A 112 -2.80 -15.35 -19.00
N GLY A 113 -3.16 -14.12 -18.62
CA GLY A 113 -3.50 -13.76 -17.24
C GLY A 113 -2.42 -12.92 -16.56
N VAL A 114 -2.63 -12.57 -15.29
CA VAL A 114 -1.67 -11.77 -14.51
C VAL A 114 -0.40 -12.58 -14.27
N ALA A 115 0.70 -12.12 -14.86
CA ALA A 115 2.00 -12.78 -14.82
C ALA A 115 3.09 -11.96 -14.15
N HIS A 116 2.86 -10.67 -13.86
CA HIS A 116 3.87 -9.79 -13.29
C HIS A 116 3.26 -8.77 -12.33
N VAL A 117 4.07 -8.32 -11.37
CA VAL A 117 3.72 -7.31 -10.38
C VAL A 117 4.87 -6.38 -10.09
N GLY A 118 4.56 -5.10 -9.86
CA GLY A 118 5.47 -4.09 -9.33
C GLY A 118 4.82 -3.33 -8.18
N THR A 119 5.62 -2.63 -7.40
CA THR A 119 5.15 -1.72 -6.36
C THR A 119 5.27 -0.28 -6.86
N TYR A 120 4.16 0.42 -6.89
CA TYR A 120 4.13 1.84 -7.25
C TYR A 120 4.83 2.70 -6.19
N ILE A 121 5.69 3.61 -6.63
CA ILE A 121 6.52 4.44 -5.73
C ILE A 121 6.23 5.94 -5.84
N GLY A 122 5.18 6.31 -6.60
CA GLY A 122 4.86 7.71 -6.89
C GLY A 122 5.49 8.20 -8.20
N GLY A 123 5.06 9.38 -8.67
CA GLY A 123 5.63 10.02 -9.86
C GLY A 123 5.42 9.28 -11.18
N GLY A 124 4.53 8.29 -11.23
CA GLY A 124 4.30 7.47 -12.42
C GLY A 124 5.19 6.22 -12.51
N ASP A 125 6.00 5.94 -11.49
CA ASP A 125 7.01 4.88 -11.48
C ASP A 125 6.68 3.74 -10.52
N MET A 126 7.22 2.57 -10.80
CA MET A 126 7.21 1.38 -9.95
C MET A 126 8.61 0.82 -9.77
N VAL A 127 8.83 0.08 -8.68
CA VAL A 127 9.98 -0.83 -8.51
C VAL A 127 9.49 -2.26 -8.64
N HIS A 128 10.20 -3.08 -9.41
CA HIS A 128 9.86 -4.47 -9.65
C HIS A 128 11.10 -5.35 -9.94
N ALA A 129 11.04 -6.63 -9.61
CA ALA A 129 12.02 -7.61 -10.07
C ALA A 129 11.66 -8.01 -11.51
N ALA A 130 12.38 -7.46 -12.49
CA ALA A 130 11.99 -7.49 -13.89
C ALA A 130 12.26 -8.83 -14.57
N ASN A 131 13.50 -9.28 -14.58
CA ASN A 131 13.98 -10.54 -15.13
C ASN A 131 15.45 -10.80 -14.74
N GLU A 132 15.98 -11.97 -15.09
CA GLU A 132 17.35 -12.40 -14.73
C GLU A 132 18.47 -11.46 -15.24
N LYS A 133 18.24 -10.76 -16.37
CA LYS A 133 19.24 -9.85 -16.91
C LYS A 133 19.27 -8.50 -16.21
N LYS A 134 18.11 -8.02 -15.74
CA LYS A 134 17.94 -6.67 -15.18
C LYS A 134 17.88 -6.66 -13.65
N GLY A 135 17.43 -7.77 -13.02
CA GLY A 135 17.20 -7.78 -11.58
C GLY A 135 16.06 -6.86 -11.14
N VAL A 136 16.20 -6.25 -9.99
CA VAL A 136 15.25 -5.28 -9.43
C VAL A 136 15.58 -3.89 -9.97
N ILE A 137 14.63 -3.30 -10.68
CA ILE A 137 14.75 -2.00 -11.34
C ILE A 137 13.54 -1.11 -11.11
N GLN A 138 13.69 0.18 -11.42
CA GLN A 138 12.60 1.14 -11.55
C GLN A 138 12.15 1.24 -13.01
N SER A 139 10.83 1.38 -13.21
CA SER A 139 10.23 1.54 -14.55
C SER A 139 8.99 2.41 -14.47
N ALA A 140 8.71 3.19 -15.53
CA ALA A 140 7.47 3.94 -15.65
C ALA A 140 6.28 2.98 -15.82
N VAL A 141 5.19 3.21 -15.08
CA VAL A 141 3.95 2.41 -15.14
C VAL A 141 2.82 3.16 -15.84
N THR A 142 2.86 4.48 -15.82
CA THR A 142 1.81 5.32 -16.41
C THR A 142 2.01 5.62 -17.88
N SER A 143 3.14 5.19 -18.47
CA SER A 143 3.49 5.40 -19.87
C SER A 143 4.23 4.20 -20.47
N GLY A 144 4.36 4.18 -21.81
CA GLY A 144 5.15 3.19 -22.54
C GLY A 144 4.63 1.75 -22.40
N TYR A 145 5.57 0.81 -22.39
CA TYR A 145 5.28 -0.63 -22.42
C TYR A 145 4.36 -1.08 -21.27
N TRP A 146 4.69 -0.72 -20.03
CA TRP A 146 3.96 -1.16 -18.86
C TRP A 146 2.52 -0.63 -18.81
N ARG A 147 2.30 0.59 -19.33
CA ARG A 147 0.94 1.13 -19.48
C ARG A 147 0.09 0.29 -20.43
N GLY A 148 0.69 -0.21 -21.51
CA GLY A 148 0.00 -1.02 -22.53
C GLY A 148 -0.42 -2.41 -22.04
N VAL A 149 0.32 -2.99 -21.09
CA VAL A 149 0.03 -4.33 -20.52
C VAL A 149 -0.52 -4.27 -19.09
N PHE A 150 -0.87 -3.08 -18.60
CA PHE A 150 -1.48 -2.90 -17.28
C PHE A 150 -2.83 -3.63 -17.20
N ASN A 151 -3.02 -4.39 -16.13
CA ASN A 151 -4.25 -5.15 -15.88
C ASN A 151 -5.10 -4.51 -14.77
N ASN A 152 -4.58 -4.45 -13.56
CA ASN A 152 -5.24 -3.84 -12.40
C ASN A 152 -4.23 -3.38 -11.34
N ALA A 153 -4.73 -2.74 -10.30
CA ALA A 153 -3.92 -2.43 -9.12
C ALA A 153 -4.67 -2.73 -7.83
N ARG A 154 -3.91 -3.00 -6.77
CA ARG A 154 -4.43 -3.34 -5.44
C ARG A 154 -3.68 -2.58 -4.34
N ARG A 155 -4.44 -2.17 -3.33
CA ARG A 155 -3.94 -1.59 -2.08
C ARG A 155 -4.17 -2.56 -0.94
N TYR A 156 -3.12 -2.79 -0.14
CA TYR A 156 -3.14 -3.72 0.99
C TYR A 156 -2.93 -3.03 2.35
N TRP A 157 -2.66 -1.75 2.32
CA TRP A 157 -2.43 -0.88 3.48
C TRP A 157 -3.53 0.16 3.69
#